data_2bf15592fb7e3c74eeab74b10d2a6e79
#
_entry.id   2bf15592fb7e3c74eeab74b10d2a6e79
#
_cell.length_a   1.000
_cell.length_b   1.000
_cell.length_c   1.000
_cell.angle_alpha   90.00
_cell.angle_beta   90.00
_cell.angle_gamma   90.00
#
_symmetry.space_group_name_H-M   'P 1'
#
loop_
_entity.id
_entity.type
_entity.pdbx_description
1 polymer ?
#
loop_
_entity_poly.entity_id
_entity_poly.type
_entity_poly.pdbx_seq_one_letter_code
_entity_poly.pdbx_strand_id
1 'polypeptide(L)'
;RELDLFSDAPLITKRITAEACVSHLLFTEDDYQTLGARIKCNPAIKTAEDRKALQEAVNSGLIDAIATDHAPHLLSEKEGGALKAMSGMPMIQFSLASMLELVDKGIFSIEKIVEKMSHAPAQMYEINNRGFIHKGYQADLVLVRPNSKWTVTTDCIVSKCQWSPLEGHTFNWKVEKTFVNGH
;
A
#
# COMPACT_ATOMS: atom_id res chain seq x y z
N ARG A 1 -7.08 18.35 -7.43
CA ARG A 1 -8.40 18.54 -8.07
C ARG A 1 -9.36 17.41 -7.74
N GLU A 2 -8.96 16.14 -7.94
CA GLU A 2 -9.83 14.98 -7.66
C GLU A 2 -10.22 14.91 -6.18
N LEU A 3 -9.35 15.30 -5.28
CA LEU A 3 -9.60 15.30 -3.84
C LEU A 3 -10.76 16.24 -3.43
N ASP A 4 -10.99 17.30 -4.21
CA ASP A 4 -12.09 18.25 -3.97
C ASP A 4 -13.50 17.63 -4.21
N LEU A 5 -13.53 16.43 -4.81
CA LEU A 5 -14.76 15.67 -5.08
C LEU A 5 -15.14 14.73 -3.94
N PHE A 6 -14.25 14.50 -2.98
CA PHE A 6 -14.45 13.58 -1.86
C PHE A 6 -14.78 14.35 -0.57
N SER A 7 -15.38 13.65 0.37
CA SER A 7 -15.80 14.18 1.67
C SER A 7 -14.98 13.50 2.78
N ASP A 8 -14.71 14.23 3.86
CA ASP A 8 -14.13 13.73 5.11
C ASP A 8 -15.19 13.26 6.12
N ALA A 9 -16.45 13.13 5.67
CA ALA A 9 -17.54 12.60 6.49
C ALA A 9 -17.20 11.19 7.03
N PRO A 10 -17.83 10.75 8.13
CA PRO A 10 -17.65 9.38 8.62
C PRO A 10 -17.94 8.33 7.54
N LEU A 11 -17.07 7.32 7.42
CA LEU A 11 -17.13 6.30 6.38
C LEU A 11 -18.52 5.69 6.20
N ILE A 12 -19.20 5.38 7.31
CA ILE A 12 -20.55 4.76 7.30
C ILE A 12 -21.62 5.64 6.63
N THR A 13 -21.40 6.95 6.49
CA THR A 13 -22.33 7.90 5.86
C THR A 13 -21.95 8.22 4.42
N LYS A 14 -20.78 7.82 3.97
CA LYS A 14 -20.32 8.11 2.61
C LYS A 14 -21.02 7.23 1.59
N ARG A 15 -21.43 7.86 0.49
CA ARG A 15 -21.97 7.16 -0.70
C ARG A 15 -20.87 6.90 -1.75
N ILE A 16 -19.80 7.67 -1.68
CA ILE A 16 -18.62 7.56 -2.55
C ILE A 16 -17.42 7.48 -1.64
N THR A 17 -16.63 6.44 -1.80
CA THR A 17 -15.37 6.22 -1.08
C THR A 17 -14.19 6.32 -2.03
N ALA A 18 -13.01 6.64 -1.49
CA ALA A 18 -11.78 6.77 -2.24
C ALA A 18 -10.67 5.93 -1.61
N GLU A 19 -9.80 5.37 -2.44
CA GLU A 19 -8.61 4.67 -1.98
C GLU A 19 -7.34 5.23 -2.63
N ALA A 20 -6.23 5.17 -1.91
CA ALA A 20 -4.90 5.48 -2.42
C ALA A 20 -4.05 4.23 -2.46
N CYS A 21 -3.33 4.02 -3.56
CA CYS A 21 -2.44 2.88 -3.65
C CYS A 21 -1.10 3.16 -2.95
N VAL A 22 -0.54 2.13 -2.31
CA VAL A 22 0.78 2.17 -1.66
C VAL A 22 1.85 2.79 -2.56
N SER A 23 1.84 2.46 -3.85
CA SER A 23 2.78 3.00 -4.84
C SER A 23 2.74 4.52 -4.93
N HIS A 24 1.54 5.13 -4.91
CA HIS A 24 1.36 6.59 -4.99
C HIS A 24 1.65 7.30 -3.66
N LEU A 25 1.59 6.59 -2.54
CA LEU A 25 1.99 7.11 -1.23
C LEU A 25 3.51 7.03 -0.99
N LEU A 26 4.22 6.21 -1.78
CA LEU A 26 5.63 5.89 -1.60
C LEU A 26 6.52 6.58 -2.63
N PHE A 27 6.23 6.42 -3.92
CA PHE A 27 7.06 6.87 -5.03
C PHE A 27 6.71 8.28 -5.51
N THR A 28 7.68 8.90 -6.21
CA THR A 28 7.52 10.15 -6.96
C THR A 28 8.05 9.97 -8.38
N GLU A 29 7.85 10.96 -9.23
CA GLU A 29 8.37 10.94 -10.60
C GLU A 29 9.91 10.86 -10.68
N ASP A 30 10.62 11.29 -9.62
CA ASP A 30 12.08 11.18 -9.56
C ASP A 30 12.53 9.70 -9.53
N ASP A 31 11.71 8.81 -8.97
CA ASP A 31 12.02 7.38 -8.88
C ASP A 31 12.03 6.70 -10.26
N TYR A 32 11.43 7.31 -11.30
CA TYR A 32 11.55 6.81 -12.67
C TYR A 32 12.98 6.83 -13.19
N GLN A 33 13.85 7.68 -12.65
CA GLN A 33 15.26 7.75 -13.07
C GLN A 33 16.02 6.46 -12.74
N THR A 34 15.66 5.79 -11.65
CA THR A 34 16.31 4.56 -11.18
C THR A 34 15.48 3.31 -11.45
N LEU A 35 14.16 3.38 -11.28
CA LEU A 35 13.25 2.23 -11.40
C LEU A 35 12.62 2.11 -12.80
N GLY A 36 12.62 3.19 -13.58
CA GLY A 36 12.10 3.19 -14.95
C GLY A 36 10.67 2.64 -15.03
N ALA A 37 10.42 1.80 -16.01
CA ALA A 37 9.11 1.21 -16.23
C ALA A 37 8.64 0.23 -15.13
N ARG A 38 9.51 -0.18 -14.21
CA ARG A 38 9.14 -1.03 -13.07
C ARG A 38 8.06 -0.39 -12.21
N ILE A 39 8.05 0.95 -12.09
CA ILE A 39 7.01 1.70 -11.36
C ILE A 39 5.95 2.34 -12.26
N LYS A 40 5.92 1.99 -13.55
CA LYS A 40 4.82 2.41 -14.43
C LYS A 40 3.50 1.79 -13.98
N CYS A 41 2.50 2.63 -13.68
CA CYS A 41 1.13 2.24 -13.33
C CYS A 41 0.12 3.26 -13.88
N ASN A 42 -1.15 3.01 -13.72
CA ASN A 42 -2.24 3.93 -14.04
C ASN A 42 -3.16 4.10 -12.82
N PRO A 43 -3.34 5.35 -12.35
CA PRO A 43 -2.69 6.59 -12.77
C PRO A 43 -1.16 6.53 -12.61
N ALA A 44 -0.42 7.28 -13.43
CA ALA A 44 1.04 7.31 -13.32
C ALA A 44 1.50 7.93 -11.97
N ILE A 45 2.65 7.50 -11.47
CA ILE A 45 3.33 8.16 -10.36
C ILE A 45 3.63 9.61 -10.78
N LYS A 46 3.32 10.55 -9.89
CA LYS A 46 3.39 11.99 -10.13
C LYS A 46 4.44 12.66 -9.23
N THR A 47 4.30 13.96 -9.04
CA THR A 47 5.24 14.80 -8.29
C THR A 47 5.27 14.47 -6.79
N ALA A 48 6.27 15.03 -6.10
CA ALA A 48 6.35 14.95 -4.64
C ALA A 48 5.18 15.69 -3.96
N GLU A 49 4.69 16.76 -4.59
CA GLU A 49 3.51 17.51 -4.12
C GLU A 49 2.24 16.66 -4.21
N ASP A 50 2.04 15.92 -5.31
CA ASP A 50 0.91 15.00 -5.45
C ASP A 50 0.94 13.90 -4.40
N ARG A 51 2.12 13.28 -4.17
CA ARG A 51 2.31 12.29 -3.11
C ARG A 51 1.95 12.88 -1.74
N LYS A 52 2.46 14.07 -1.42
CA LYS A 52 2.17 14.76 -0.16
C LYS A 52 0.68 15.03 0.00
N ALA A 53 0.01 15.52 -1.05
CA ALA A 53 -1.43 15.75 -1.03
C ALA A 53 -2.23 14.47 -0.77
N LEU A 54 -1.82 13.34 -1.35
CA LEU A 54 -2.45 12.04 -1.07
C LEU A 54 -2.23 11.59 0.38
N GLN A 55 -1.01 11.75 0.92
CA GLN A 55 -0.70 11.44 2.32
C GLN A 55 -1.54 12.29 3.28
N GLU A 56 -1.68 13.58 3.02
CA GLU A 56 -2.54 14.49 3.79
C GLU A 56 -4.02 14.08 3.69
N ALA A 57 -4.48 13.69 2.50
CA ALA A 57 -5.85 13.24 2.28
C ALA A 57 -6.18 11.92 3.01
N VAL A 58 -5.21 11.00 3.13
CA VAL A 58 -5.34 9.79 3.97
C VAL A 58 -5.47 10.17 5.45
N ASN A 59 -4.64 11.11 5.92
CA ASN A 59 -4.66 11.56 7.31
C ASN A 59 -5.95 12.30 7.68
N SER A 60 -6.46 13.14 6.79
CA SER A 60 -7.69 13.92 7.00
C SER A 60 -8.97 13.11 6.88
N GLY A 61 -8.93 11.92 6.27
CA GLY A 61 -10.11 11.08 6.04
C GLY A 61 -10.83 11.34 4.70
N LEU A 62 -10.29 12.18 3.84
CA LEU A 62 -10.78 12.32 2.45
C LEU A 62 -10.62 11.02 1.69
N ILE A 63 -9.47 10.33 1.89
CA ILE A 63 -9.22 8.97 1.39
C ILE A 63 -9.55 7.98 2.49
N ASP A 64 -10.35 6.99 2.15
CA ASP A 64 -10.95 6.05 3.10
C ASP A 64 -10.09 4.82 3.36
N ALA A 65 -9.42 4.31 2.33
CA ALA A 65 -8.61 3.10 2.43
C ALA A 65 -7.27 3.22 1.70
N ILE A 66 -6.34 2.36 2.07
CA ILE A 66 -5.07 2.14 1.36
C ILE A 66 -5.15 0.79 0.65
N ALA A 67 -4.93 0.81 -0.66
CA ALA A 67 -4.96 -0.36 -1.54
C ALA A 67 -3.57 -0.65 -2.13
N THR A 68 -3.41 -1.77 -2.82
CA THR A 68 -2.12 -2.16 -3.39
C THR A 68 -2.02 -1.98 -4.90
N ASP A 69 -3.15 -2.06 -5.61
CA ASP A 69 -3.19 -2.18 -7.08
C ASP A 69 -2.17 -3.23 -7.57
N HIS A 70 -2.17 -4.40 -6.90
CA HIS A 70 -1.20 -5.45 -7.17
C HIS A 70 -1.40 -6.05 -8.57
N ALA A 71 -0.52 -5.70 -9.49
CA ALA A 71 -0.54 -6.17 -10.87
C ALA A 71 0.83 -6.79 -11.23
N PRO A 72 1.03 -8.10 -10.97
CA PRO A 72 2.33 -8.77 -11.07
C PRO A 72 2.64 -9.20 -12.51
N HIS A 73 2.82 -8.24 -13.40
CA HIS A 73 3.31 -8.48 -14.75
C HIS A 73 4.70 -9.11 -14.74
N LEU A 74 5.05 -9.89 -15.75
CA LEU A 74 6.40 -10.41 -15.92
C LEU A 74 7.38 -9.25 -16.14
N LEU A 75 8.65 -9.42 -15.71
CA LEU A 75 9.65 -8.37 -15.88
C LEU A 75 9.88 -8.01 -17.36
N SER A 76 9.80 -9.01 -18.27
CA SER A 76 9.86 -8.80 -19.72
C SER A 76 8.71 -7.94 -20.26
N GLU A 77 7.54 -7.95 -19.62
CA GLU A 77 6.41 -7.10 -19.98
C GLU A 77 6.58 -5.65 -19.51
N LYS A 78 7.55 -5.40 -18.64
CA LYS A 78 7.95 -4.05 -18.18
C LYS A 78 9.01 -3.40 -19.08
N GLU A 79 9.39 -4.05 -20.18
CA GLU A 79 10.36 -3.55 -21.15
C GLU A 79 9.72 -2.70 -22.25
N GLY A 80 10.56 -2.00 -23.05
CA GLY A 80 10.10 -1.20 -24.19
C GLY A 80 9.70 0.23 -23.87
N GLY A 81 10.01 0.70 -22.65
CA GLY A 81 9.79 2.09 -22.23
C GLY A 81 8.33 2.45 -21.97
N ALA A 82 8.06 3.74 -21.79
CA ALA A 82 6.76 4.23 -21.32
C ALA A 82 5.57 3.85 -22.20
N LEU A 83 5.76 3.68 -23.52
CA LEU A 83 4.67 3.37 -24.44
C LEU A 83 4.32 1.87 -24.48
N LYS A 84 5.30 0.98 -24.34
CA LYS A 84 5.11 -0.46 -24.52
C LYS A 84 5.00 -1.23 -23.21
N ALA A 85 5.72 -0.80 -22.17
CA ALA A 85 5.69 -1.48 -20.87
C ALA A 85 4.27 -1.54 -20.31
N MET A 86 3.89 -2.70 -19.78
CA MET A 86 2.60 -2.89 -19.10
C MET A 86 2.52 -2.00 -17.84
N SER A 87 1.31 -1.49 -17.56
CA SER A 87 1.04 -0.70 -16.35
C SER A 87 0.71 -1.61 -15.18
N GLY A 88 1.32 -1.37 -14.04
CA GLY A 88 1.15 -2.15 -12.81
C GLY A 88 2.47 -2.72 -12.29
N MET A 89 2.47 -3.04 -11.00
CA MET A 89 3.63 -3.55 -10.28
C MET A 89 3.22 -4.48 -9.12
N PRO A 90 4.09 -5.42 -8.67
CA PRO A 90 3.80 -6.33 -7.57
C PRO A 90 4.03 -5.62 -6.22
N MET A 91 2.96 -5.10 -5.60
CA MET A 91 3.06 -4.32 -4.35
C MET A 91 2.51 -5.03 -3.11
N ILE A 92 1.67 -6.08 -3.24
CA ILE A 92 0.93 -6.64 -2.10
C ILE A 92 1.84 -7.15 -0.98
N GLN A 93 2.92 -7.84 -1.31
CA GLN A 93 3.80 -8.49 -0.32
C GLN A 93 4.44 -7.48 0.63
N PHE A 94 4.81 -6.30 0.13
CA PHE A 94 5.57 -5.31 0.88
C PHE A 94 4.72 -4.11 1.31
N SER A 95 3.41 -4.14 1.05
CA SER A 95 2.51 -3.01 1.32
C SER A 95 2.54 -2.56 2.78
N LEU A 96 2.39 -3.49 3.73
CA LEU A 96 2.40 -3.17 5.16
C LEU A 96 3.77 -2.63 5.60
N ALA A 97 4.87 -3.27 5.19
CA ALA A 97 6.22 -2.81 5.54
C ALA A 97 6.49 -1.40 5.01
N SER A 98 6.03 -1.10 3.77
CA SER A 98 6.14 0.23 3.18
C SER A 98 5.35 1.28 3.96
N MET A 99 4.13 0.95 4.40
CA MET A 99 3.33 1.89 5.20
C MET A 99 3.89 2.10 6.60
N LEU A 100 4.46 1.07 7.22
CA LEU A 100 5.13 1.19 8.51
C LEU A 100 6.43 2.00 8.43
N GLU A 101 7.13 1.99 7.29
CA GLU A 101 8.24 2.91 7.05
C GLU A 101 7.78 4.38 7.01
N LEU A 102 6.58 4.66 6.48
CA LEU A 102 6.01 6.00 6.51
C LEU A 102 5.58 6.41 7.94
N VAL A 103 5.33 5.45 8.83
CA VAL A 103 5.17 5.71 10.27
C VAL A 103 6.50 6.16 10.88
N ASP A 104 7.61 5.47 10.60
CA ASP A 104 8.95 5.88 11.07
C ASP A 104 9.32 7.29 10.60
N LYS A 105 8.85 7.69 9.42
CA LYS A 105 9.02 9.04 8.85
C LYS A 105 8.06 10.09 9.44
N GLY A 106 7.16 9.70 10.35
CA GLY A 106 6.17 10.58 10.97
C GLY A 106 5.05 11.05 10.04
N ILE A 107 4.86 10.39 8.89
CA ILE A 107 3.81 10.72 7.91
C ILE A 107 2.46 10.19 8.38
N PHE A 108 2.42 8.96 8.89
CA PHE A 108 1.23 8.32 9.45
C PHE A 108 1.46 7.86 10.88
N SER A 109 0.38 7.67 11.66
CA SER A 109 0.44 6.90 12.89
C SER A 109 0.15 5.41 12.61
N ILE A 110 0.53 4.52 13.54
CA ILE A 110 0.22 3.08 13.44
C ILE A 110 -1.30 2.88 13.38
N GLU A 111 -2.04 3.63 14.21
CA GLU A 111 -3.51 3.58 14.26
C GLU A 111 -4.12 3.97 12.92
N LYS A 112 -3.54 4.99 12.24
CA LYS A 112 -3.98 5.40 10.90
C LYS A 112 -3.75 4.28 9.88
N ILE A 113 -2.63 3.58 9.92
CA ILE A 113 -2.37 2.43 9.05
C ILE A 113 -3.36 1.30 9.32
N VAL A 114 -3.62 0.98 10.59
CA VAL A 114 -4.62 -0.03 10.96
C VAL A 114 -6.02 0.38 10.51
N GLU A 115 -6.41 1.64 10.71
CA GLU A 115 -7.68 2.18 10.22
C GLU A 115 -7.81 1.97 8.71
N LYS A 116 -6.81 2.41 7.93
CA LYS A 116 -6.89 2.48 6.47
C LYS A 116 -6.62 1.16 5.74
N MET A 117 -5.94 0.21 6.37
CA MET A 117 -5.62 -1.09 5.76
C MET A 117 -6.43 -2.26 6.33
N SER A 118 -7.17 -2.05 7.43
CA SER A 118 -7.94 -3.13 8.08
C SER A 118 -9.38 -2.72 8.37
N HIS A 119 -9.60 -1.68 9.18
CA HIS A 119 -10.95 -1.29 9.62
C HIS A 119 -11.79 -0.78 8.46
N ALA A 120 -11.30 0.22 7.73
CA ALA A 120 -12.03 0.84 6.63
C ALA A 120 -12.33 -0.15 5.50
N PRO A 121 -11.38 -0.97 5.00
CA PRO A 121 -11.71 -2.00 4.00
C PRO A 121 -12.79 -2.98 4.47
N ALA A 122 -12.73 -3.44 5.73
CA ALA A 122 -13.75 -4.35 6.25
C ALA A 122 -15.14 -3.71 6.28
N GLN A 123 -15.23 -2.42 6.62
CA GLN A 123 -16.49 -1.67 6.60
C GLN A 123 -16.96 -1.35 5.18
N MET A 124 -16.07 -0.90 4.30
CA MET A 124 -16.40 -0.53 2.91
C MET A 124 -16.95 -1.70 2.10
N TYR A 125 -16.36 -2.89 2.31
CA TYR A 125 -16.74 -4.10 1.59
C TYR A 125 -17.68 -5.01 2.37
N GLU A 126 -18.22 -4.53 3.51
CA GLU A 126 -19.16 -5.27 4.38
C GLU A 126 -18.64 -6.66 4.77
N ILE A 127 -17.33 -6.76 5.08
CA ILE A 127 -16.69 -8.02 5.46
C ILE A 127 -17.01 -8.29 6.93
N ASN A 128 -17.93 -9.23 7.16
CA ASN A 128 -18.41 -9.54 8.49
C ASN A 128 -17.35 -10.22 9.37
N ASN A 129 -17.27 -9.81 10.64
CA ASN A 129 -16.43 -10.40 11.67
C ASN A 129 -14.93 -10.40 11.35
N ARG A 130 -14.44 -9.42 10.59
CA ARG A 130 -13.02 -9.23 10.24
C ARG A 130 -12.63 -7.76 10.33
N GLY A 131 -11.35 -7.47 10.20
CA GLY A 131 -10.79 -6.12 10.19
C GLY A 131 -10.61 -5.48 11.57
N PHE A 132 -11.09 -6.12 12.65
CA PHE A 132 -10.98 -5.63 14.02
C PHE A 132 -10.55 -6.76 14.96
N ILE A 133 -9.76 -6.42 15.97
CA ILE A 133 -9.46 -7.33 17.08
C ILE A 133 -10.62 -7.23 18.08
N HIS A 134 -11.61 -8.10 17.93
CA HIS A 134 -12.82 -8.10 18.74
C HIS A 134 -13.24 -9.52 19.08
N LYS A 135 -13.83 -9.72 20.29
CA LYS A 135 -14.34 -11.04 20.71
C LYS A 135 -15.43 -11.51 19.75
N GLY A 136 -15.26 -12.72 19.22
CA GLY A 136 -16.19 -13.33 18.25
C GLY A 136 -15.83 -13.06 16.79
N TYR A 137 -14.80 -12.25 16.53
CA TYR A 137 -14.28 -12.04 15.18
C TYR A 137 -13.27 -13.13 14.79
N GLN A 138 -13.06 -13.29 13.50
CA GLN A 138 -12.02 -14.18 12.97
C GLN A 138 -10.63 -13.65 13.37
N ALA A 139 -9.77 -14.56 13.79
CA ALA A 139 -8.40 -14.22 14.18
C ALA A 139 -7.49 -14.07 12.94
N ASP A 140 -7.74 -13.02 12.15
CA ASP A 140 -6.86 -12.57 11.08
C ASP A 140 -5.92 -11.53 11.66
N LEU A 141 -4.72 -11.94 12.01
CA LEU A 141 -3.77 -11.14 12.77
C LEU A 141 -2.42 -11.10 12.09
N VAL A 142 -1.76 -9.96 12.16
CA VAL A 142 -0.38 -9.80 11.72
C VAL A 142 0.48 -9.32 12.89
N LEU A 143 1.55 -10.04 13.16
CA LEU A 143 2.57 -9.62 14.12
C LEU A 143 3.72 -8.95 13.37
N VAL A 144 4.01 -7.72 13.75
CA VAL A 144 5.11 -6.93 13.18
C VAL A 144 6.14 -6.59 14.24
N ARG A 145 7.40 -6.57 13.85
CA ARG A 145 8.53 -6.22 14.73
C ARG A 145 9.19 -4.94 14.22
N PRO A 146 9.23 -3.87 15.02
CA PRO A 146 10.03 -2.68 14.74
C PRO A 146 11.52 -2.96 14.99
N ASN A 147 12.38 -2.10 14.46
CA ASN A 147 13.85 -2.17 14.64
C ASN A 147 14.44 -3.53 14.23
N SER A 148 13.86 -4.17 13.21
CA SER A 148 14.28 -5.46 12.69
C SER A 148 14.62 -5.34 11.21
N LYS A 149 15.77 -4.73 10.93
CA LYS A 149 16.22 -4.43 9.55
C LYS A 149 16.38 -5.70 8.71
N TRP A 150 15.87 -5.64 7.50
CA TRP A 150 16.03 -6.67 6.48
C TRP A 150 15.94 -6.05 5.10
N THR A 151 16.63 -6.64 4.12
CA THR A 151 16.68 -6.15 2.75
C THR A 151 15.86 -7.07 1.86
N VAL A 152 15.09 -6.48 0.94
CA VAL A 152 14.32 -7.21 -0.07
C VAL A 152 15.32 -7.79 -1.07
N THR A 153 15.41 -9.11 -1.10
CA THR A 153 16.22 -9.88 -2.07
C THR A 153 15.29 -10.67 -2.99
N THR A 154 15.77 -11.06 -4.15
CA THR A 154 14.99 -11.88 -5.09
C THR A 154 14.43 -13.14 -4.42
N ASP A 155 15.20 -13.79 -3.54
CA ASP A 155 14.80 -15.03 -2.85
C ASP A 155 13.62 -14.85 -1.89
N CYS A 156 13.36 -13.62 -1.40
CA CYS A 156 12.24 -13.37 -0.50
C CYS A 156 10.95 -12.99 -1.25
N ILE A 157 11.00 -12.84 -2.58
CA ILE A 157 9.84 -12.44 -3.40
C ILE A 157 9.01 -13.67 -3.73
N VAL A 158 7.81 -13.76 -3.14
CA VAL A 158 6.89 -14.90 -3.32
C VAL A 158 5.96 -14.75 -4.52
N SER A 159 5.86 -13.55 -5.11
CA SER A 159 5.08 -13.33 -6.32
C SER A 159 5.63 -14.14 -7.49
N LYS A 160 4.75 -14.77 -8.28
CA LYS A 160 5.15 -15.57 -9.46
C LYS A 160 5.95 -14.79 -10.50
N CYS A 161 5.84 -13.47 -10.53
CA CYS A 161 6.63 -12.61 -11.42
C CYS A 161 8.10 -12.50 -11.01
N GLN A 162 8.47 -12.90 -9.77
CA GLN A 162 9.83 -12.99 -9.23
C GLN A 162 10.62 -11.67 -9.25
N TRP A 163 9.94 -10.54 -9.16
CA TRP A 163 10.54 -9.22 -9.03
C TRP A 163 9.69 -8.30 -8.17
N SER A 164 10.29 -7.22 -7.68
CA SER A 164 9.60 -6.13 -6.99
C SER A 164 10.29 -4.80 -7.33
N PRO A 165 9.55 -3.67 -7.41
CA PRO A 165 10.19 -2.36 -7.50
C PRO A 165 10.98 -2.01 -6.21
N LEU A 166 10.77 -2.75 -5.13
CA LEU A 166 11.43 -2.57 -3.84
C LEU A 166 12.65 -3.50 -3.64
N GLU A 167 13.06 -4.26 -4.66
CA GLU A 167 14.26 -5.08 -4.59
C GLU A 167 15.50 -4.23 -4.27
N GLY A 168 16.29 -4.65 -3.28
CA GLY A 168 17.42 -3.90 -2.73
C GLY A 168 17.04 -2.91 -1.61
N HIS A 169 15.76 -2.61 -1.41
CA HIS A 169 15.30 -1.74 -0.33
C HIS A 169 15.45 -2.42 1.04
N THR A 170 15.84 -1.66 2.05
CA THR A 170 15.97 -2.14 3.44
C THR A 170 14.87 -1.55 4.30
N PHE A 171 13.98 -2.41 4.76
CA PHE A 171 12.94 -2.07 5.73
C PHE A 171 13.44 -2.16 7.16
N ASN A 172 12.87 -1.34 8.05
CA ASN A 172 13.11 -1.37 9.50
C ASN A 172 12.06 -2.19 10.26
N TRP A 173 10.94 -2.53 9.60
CA TRP A 173 9.84 -3.32 10.13
C TRP A 173 9.77 -4.67 9.45
N LYS A 174 9.57 -5.72 10.24
CA LYS A 174 9.43 -7.08 9.73
C LYS A 174 8.09 -7.67 10.12
N VAL A 175 7.41 -8.29 9.15
CA VAL A 175 6.26 -9.16 9.43
C VAL A 175 6.81 -10.48 9.96
N GLU A 176 6.50 -10.79 11.22
CA GLU A 176 6.97 -12.01 11.88
C GLU A 176 6.03 -13.19 11.68
N LYS A 177 4.72 -12.91 11.76
CA LYS A 177 3.67 -13.93 11.58
C LYS A 177 2.41 -13.30 11.00
N THR A 178 1.73 -14.08 10.20
CA THR A 178 0.37 -13.78 9.73
C THR A 178 -0.52 -14.96 10.10
N PHE A 179 -1.63 -14.68 10.73
CA PHE A 179 -2.67 -15.67 11.08
C PHE A 179 -3.88 -15.40 10.21
N VAL A 180 -4.47 -16.45 9.67
CA VAL A 180 -5.71 -16.42 8.91
C VAL A 180 -6.67 -17.43 9.55
N ASN A 181 -7.83 -16.95 10.00
CA ASN A 181 -8.81 -17.74 10.75
C ASN A 181 -8.20 -18.43 11.99
N GLY A 182 -7.18 -17.83 12.60
CA GLY A 182 -6.52 -18.36 13.80
C GLY A 182 -5.41 -19.39 13.54
N HIS A 183 -5.05 -19.65 12.29
CA HIS A 183 -4.00 -20.60 11.89
C HIS A 183 -2.75 -19.91 11.36
#